data_253f02384d662a1746578d63c8159811
#
_entry.id   253f02384d662a1746578d63c8159811
#
_cell.length_a   1.000
_cell.length_b   1.000
_cell.length_c   1.000
_cell.angle_alpha   90.00
_cell.angle_beta   90.00
_cell.angle_gamma   90.00
#
_symmetry.space_group_name_H-M   'P 1'
#
loop_
_entity.id
_entity.type
_entity.pdbx_description
1 polymer ?
#
loop_
_entity_poly.entity_id
_entity_poly.type
_entity_poly.pdbx_seq_one_letter_code
_entity_poly.pdbx_strand_id
1 'polypeptide(L)'
;MHGRGWAIPAATDIAFALAVLALVAPKSNPGLRTFLLALAVVDDLGAILVIALFYTPGLQPLYLLGAVATLAAFGVIQRTRIGHPVVLVALGLVAWWMVFQSGVHATVAGVAIGLLLSTRSASRGSRADRALTALLPISSYVAVPLFVLVSAGVDLAVFGTGATTSPVFAGIVIGLVVGKPLGIVFAVWVAERFFGGRRDAALSRGAVWLIGAISSIGFTVALLINDLALGDTSFGHTGTAAVVVAAVIGATEQ
;
A
#
# COMPACT_ATOMS: atom_id res chain seq x y z
N MET A 1 -19.61 -1.81 -15.88
CA MET A 1 -19.18 -1.87 -14.47
C MET A 1 -17.84 -2.58 -14.24
N HIS A 2 -17.31 -3.35 -15.18
CA HIS A 2 -16.04 -4.12 -15.08
C HIS A 2 -14.76 -3.23 -14.98
N GLY A 3 -14.84 -1.95 -15.34
CA GLY A 3 -13.69 -1.03 -15.34
C GLY A 3 -13.26 -0.50 -13.96
N ARG A 4 -14.00 -0.74 -12.89
CA ARG A 4 -13.63 -0.21 -11.57
C ARG A 4 -12.49 -0.99 -10.87
N GLY A 5 -12.25 -2.25 -11.24
CA GLY A 5 -11.22 -3.10 -10.66
C GLY A 5 -9.81 -2.90 -11.23
N TRP A 6 -9.59 -1.97 -12.14
CA TRP A 6 -8.29 -1.79 -12.82
C TRP A 6 -7.13 -1.44 -11.87
N ALA A 7 -7.45 -0.82 -10.72
CA ALA A 7 -6.46 -0.41 -9.73
C ALA A 7 -6.03 -1.54 -8.77
N ILE A 8 -6.77 -2.67 -8.73
CA ILE A 8 -6.46 -3.78 -7.82
C ILE A 8 -5.03 -4.31 -8.01
N PRO A 9 -4.53 -4.50 -9.25
CA PRO A 9 -3.16 -4.97 -9.47
C PRO A 9 -2.05 -3.96 -9.15
N ALA A 10 -2.37 -2.70 -8.84
CA ALA A 10 -1.36 -1.67 -8.58
C ALA A 10 -0.69 -1.81 -7.21
N ALA A 11 -1.33 -2.50 -6.24
CA ALA A 11 -0.86 -2.56 -4.86
C ALA A 11 0.30 -3.55 -4.64
N THR A 12 1.21 -3.24 -3.69
CA THR A 12 2.29 -4.12 -3.20
C THR A 12 2.16 -4.31 -1.70
N ASP A 13 2.33 -5.54 -1.19
CA ASP A 13 2.42 -5.78 0.24
C ASP A 13 3.88 -5.76 0.70
N ILE A 14 4.28 -4.66 1.34
CA ILE A 14 5.66 -4.44 1.79
C ILE A 14 6.12 -5.54 2.76
N ALA A 15 5.27 -5.93 3.71
CA ALA A 15 5.64 -6.88 4.75
C ALA A 15 5.88 -8.26 4.15
N PHE A 16 4.97 -8.71 3.29
CA PHE A 16 5.11 -9.97 2.55
C PHE A 16 6.31 -9.93 1.60
N ALA A 17 6.45 -8.87 0.82
CA ALA A 17 7.54 -8.71 -0.13
C ALA A 17 8.91 -8.78 0.55
N LEU A 18 9.09 -8.12 1.69
CA LEU A 18 10.33 -8.18 2.48
C LEU A 18 10.56 -9.56 3.10
N ALA A 19 9.52 -10.23 3.58
CA ALA A 19 9.63 -11.57 4.12
C ALA A 19 10.09 -12.56 3.05
N VAL A 20 9.49 -12.52 1.87
CA VAL A 20 9.87 -13.37 0.73
C VAL A 20 11.28 -13.04 0.27
N LEU A 21 11.65 -11.75 0.15
CA LEU A 21 13.03 -11.37 -0.19
C LEU A 21 14.05 -11.91 0.82
N ALA A 22 13.70 -11.91 2.11
CA ALA A 22 14.58 -12.47 3.15
C ALA A 22 14.77 -13.99 3.05
N LEU A 23 13.76 -14.70 2.56
CA LEU A 23 13.80 -16.14 2.35
C LEU A 23 14.56 -16.53 1.07
N VAL A 24 14.22 -15.88 -0.05
CA VAL A 24 14.76 -16.20 -1.38
C VAL A 24 16.17 -15.65 -1.58
N ALA A 25 16.44 -14.46 -1.05
CA ALA A 25 17.73 -13.79 -1.16
C ALA A 25 18.26 -13.30 0.19
N PRO A 26 18.55 -14.20 1.16
CA PRO A 26 18.95 -13.82 2.52
C PRO A 26 20.25 -12.99 2.56
N LYS A 27 21.13 -13.19 1.57
CA LYS A 27 22.39 -12.44 1.41
C LYS A 27 22.25 -11.28 0.42
N SER A 28 21.03 -10.81 0.15
CA SER A 28 20.81 -9.71 -0.78
C SER A 28 21.52 -8.44 -0.34
N ASN A 29 22.03 -7.70 -1.32
CA ASN A 29 22.67 -6.40 -1.11
C ASN A 29 21.66 -5.42 -0.46
N PRO A 30 22.07 -4.59 0.51
CA PRO A 30 21.24 -3.54 1.09
C PRO A 30 20.52 -2.64 0.06
N GLY A 31 21.17 -2.38 -1.08
CA GLY A 31 20.56 -1.63 -2.19
C GLY A 31 19.30 -2.27 -2.77
N LEU A 32 19.23 -3.61 -2.82
CA LEU A 32 18.06 -4.32 -3.29
C LEU A 32 16.87 -4.14 -2.34
N ARG A 33 17.11 -4.24 -1.03
CA ARG A 33 16.08 -3.98 -0.01
C ARG A 33 15.59 -2.54 -0.05
N THR A 34 16.51 -1.59 -0.19
CA THR A 34 16.17 -0.16 -0.28
C THR A 34 15.31 0.12 -1.52
N PHE A 35 15.65 -0.49 -2.66
CA PHE A 35 14.88 -0.34 -3.89
C PHE A 35 13.47 -0.93 -3.76
N LEU A 36 13.35 -2.15 -3.20
CA LEU A 36 12.04 -2.77 -2.94
C LEU A 36 11.18 -1.91 -2.00
N LEU A 37 11.76 -1.39 -0.92
CA LEU A 37 11.06 -0.50 0.01
C LEU A 37 10.61 0.79 -0.66
N ALA A 38 11.48 1.43 -1.43
CA ALA A 38 11.14 2.66 -2.14
C ALA A 38 10.02 2.44 -3.17
N LEU A 39 10.12 1.34 -3.93
CA LEU A 39 9.10 0.94 -4.91
C LEU A 39 7.75 0.72 -4.22
N ALA A 40 7.73 -0.07 -3.16
CA ALA A 40 6.50 -0.40 -2.44
C ALA A 40 5.86 0.84 -1.78
N VAL A 41 6.67 1.75 -1.23
CA VAL A 41 6.15 3.04 -0.70
C VAL A 41 5.53 3.88 -1.81
N VAL A 42 6.15 3.96 -2.99
CA VAL A 42 5.60 4.70 -4.13
C VAL A 42 4.31 4.05 -4.64
N ASP A 43 4.27 2.73 -4.73
CA ASP A 43 3.06 1.97 -5.11
C ASP A 43 1.92 2.23 -4.13
N ASP A 44 2.17 2.17 -2.82
CA ASP A 44 1.16 2.40 -1.79
C ASP A 44 0.65 3.85 -1.82
N LEU A 45 1.54 4.83 -1.98
CA LEU A 45 1.14 6.24 -2.16
C LEU A 45 0.32 6.41 -3.44
N GLY A 46 0.71 5.76 -4.53
CA GLY A 46 -0.02 5.74 -5.79
C GLY A 46 -1.41 5.13 -5.62
N ALA A 47 -1.50 3.99 -4.94
CA ALA A 47 -2.77 3.32 -4.65
C ALA A 47 -3.71 4.20 -3.82
N ILE A 48 -3.20 4.85 -2.77
CA ILE A 48 -3.97 5.77 -1.94
C ILE A 48 -4.45 6.97 -2.74
N LEU A 49 -3.61 7.53 -3.62
CA LEU A 49 -3.99 8.63 -4.50
C LEU A 49 -5.10 8.21 -5.48
N VAL A 50 -4.98 7.02 -6.07
CA VAL A 50 -6.02 6.45 -6.95
C VAL A 50 -7.34 6.27 -6.18
N ILE A 51 -7.29 5.71 -4.96
CA ILE A 51 -8.47 5.57 -4.11
C ILE A 51 -9.10 6.94 -3.85
N ALA A 52 -8.31 7.93 -3.46
CA ALA A 52 -8.80 9.26 -3.15
C ALA A 52 -9.44 9.97 -4.35
N LEU A 53 -8.93 9.76 -5.57
CA LEU A 53 -9.41 10.43 -6.77
C LEU A 53 -10.60 9.71 -7.44
N PHE A 54 -10.61 8.39 -7.44
CA PHE A 54 -11.56 7.61 -8.25
C PHE A 54 -12.63 6.90 -7.42
N TYR A 55 -12.40 6.69 -6.12
CA TYR A 55 -13.30 5.93 -5.25
C TYR A 55 -13.89 6.77 -4.10
N THR A 56 -13.80 8.10 -4.18
CA THR A 56 -14.41 9.01 -3.20
C THR A 56 -15.83 9.37 -3.62
N PRO A 57 -16.88 8.89 -2.94
CA PRO A 57 -18.25 9.27 -3.21
C PRO A 57 -18.57 10.59 -2.50
N GLY A 58 -18.66 11.68 -3.24
CA GLY A 58 -19.17 12.95 -2.71
C GLY A 58 -18.29 13.61 -1.65
N LEU A 59 -17.57 14.65 -2.02
CA LEU A 59 -16.73 15.43 -1.11
C LEU A 59 -17.59 16.38 -0.25
N GLN A 60 -17.29 16.40 1.06
CA GLN A 60 -17.83 17.39 1.98
C GLN A 60 -16.78 18.48 2.28
N PRO A 61 -16.85 19.67 1.65
CA PRO A 61 -15.78 20.67 1.70
C PRO A 61 -15.49 21.17 3.12
N LEU A 62 -16.49 21.25 3.98
CA LEU A 62 -16.34 21.74 5.35
C LEU A 62 -15.45 20.81 6.19
N TYR A 63 -15.67 19.51 6.10
CA TYR A 63 -14.84 18.52 6.79
C TYR A 63 -13.44 18.44 6.19
N LEU A 64 -13.31 18.61 4.88
CA LEU A 64 -12.00 18.66 4.22
C LEU A 64 -11.18 19.86 4.69
N LEU A 65 -11.79 21.04 4.80
CA LEU A 65 -11.14 22.24 5.38
C LEU A 65 -10.74 21.99 6.84
N GLY A 66 -11.62 21.37 7.64
CA GLY A 66 -11.30 20.98 9.01
C GLY A 66 -10.13 20.01 9.09
N ALA A 67 -10.05 19.02 8.19
CA ALA A 67 -8.93 18.08 8.09
C ALA A 67 -7.62 18.81 7.78
N VAL A 68 -7.62 19.70 6.79
CA VAL A 68 -6.43 20.51 6.42
C VAL A 68 -6.00 21.39 7.58
N ALA A 69 -6.93 22.07 8.25
CA ALA A 69 -6.63 22.91 9.40
C ALA A 69 -6.04 22.10 10.57
N THR A 70 -6.58 20.92 10.84
CA THR A 70 -6.09 20.03 11.91
C THR A 70 -4.71 19.45 11.57
N LEU A 71 -4.47 19.07 10.32
CA LEU A 71 -3.15 18.63 9.86
C LEU A 71 -2.12 19.77 9.90
N ALA A 72 -2.50 20.99 9.54
CA ALA A 72 -1.64 22.16 9.68
C ALA A 72 -1.31 22.43 11.15
N ALA A 73 -2.31 22.39 12.04
CA ALA A 73 -2.10 22.49 13.48
C ALA A 73 -1.16 21.40 14.01
N PHE A 74 -1.31 20.14 13.56
CA PHE A 74 -0.40 19.05 13.89
C PHE A 74 1.03 19.37 13.47
N GLY A 75 1.23 19.83 12.23
CA GLY A 75 2.54 20.19 11.68
C GLY A 75 3.23 21.34 12.46
N VAL A 76 2.47 22.30 12.95
CA VAL A 76 2.98 23.43 13.76
C VAL A 76 3.24 23.00 15.19
N ILE A 77 2.25 22.39 15.85
CA ILE A 77 2.29 22.05 17.28
C ILE A 77 3.41 21.08 17.60
N GLN A 78 3.70 20.11 16.71
CA GLN A 78 4.80 19.18 16.92
C GLN A 78 6.17 19.88 17.03
N ARG A 79 6.32 21.09 16.52
CA ARG A 79 7.57 21.88 16.59
C ARG A 79 7.66 22.73 17.85
N THR A 80 6.59 22.82 18.62
CA THR A 80 6.50 23.62 19.84
C THR A 80 6.75 22.77 21.09
N ARG A 81 6.83 23.42 22.26
CA ARG A 81 6.89 22.73 23.57
C ARG A 81 5.60 22.00 23.92
N ILE A 82 4.46 22.41 23.34
CA ILE A 82 3.13 21.80 23.53
C ILE A 82 3.02 20.47 22.75
N GLY A 83 3.95 20.18 21.83
CA GLY A 83 3.98 18.95 21.03
C GLY A 83 4.21 17.67 21.86
N HIS A 84 3.46 17.51 22.95
CA HIS A 84 3.44 16.27 23.73
C HIS A 84 2.80 15.13 22.92
N PRO A 85 3.27 13.86 23.02
CA PRO A 85 2.74 12.74 22.27
C PRO A 85 1.21 12.60 22.34
N VAL A 86 0.63 12.80 23.53
CA VAL A 86 -0.83 12.70 23.73
C VAL A 86 -1.59 13.75 22.89
N VAL A 87 -1.08 15.00 22.85
CA VAL A 87 -1.69 16.07 22.03
C VAL A 87 -1.59 15.74 20.54
N LEU A 88 -0.46 15.21 20.10
CA LEU A 88 -0.27 14.82 18.70
C LEU A 88 -1.15 13.63 18.31
N VAL A 89 -1.33 12.66 19.19
CA VAL A 89 -2.25 11.53 18.97
C VAL A 89 -3.70 12.05 18.90
N ALA A 90 -4.12 12.93 19.81
CA ALA A 90 -5.45 13.51 19.77
C ALA A 90 -5.70 14.29 18.47
N LEU A 91 -4.75 15.14 18.05
CA LEU A 91 -4.84 15.85 16.78
C LEU A 91 -4.85 14.89 15.57
N GLY A 92 -4.07 13.82 15.62
CA GLY A 92 -4.07 12.78 14.60
C GLY A 92 -5.43 12.09 14.46
N LEU A 93 -6.06 11.76 15.59
CA LEU A 93 -7.40 11.17 15.60
C LEU A 93 -8.48 12.13 15.10
N VAL A 94 -8.40 13.42 15.45
CA VAL A 94 -9.31 14.45 14.93
C VAL A 94 -9.11 14.63 13.43
N ALA A 95 -7.87 14.69 12.95
CA ALA A 95 -7.57 14.78 11.53
C ALA A 95 -8.12 13.57 10.77
N TRP A 96 -7.89 12.37 11.29
CA TRP A 96 -8.42 11.12 10.75
C TRP A 96 -9.95 11.15 10.65
N TRP A 97 -10.62 11.57 11.73
CA TRP A 97 -12.08 11.71 11.76
C TRP A 97 -12.58 12.73 10.73
N MET A 98 -11.94 13.89 10.62
CA MET A 98 -12.31 14.92 9.66
C MET A 98 -12.12 14.44 8.21
N VAL A 99 -11.01 13.73 7.91
CA VAL A 99 -10.79 13.12 6.59
C VAL A 99 -11.87 12.10 6.29
N PHE A 100 -12.20 11.21 7.25
CA PHE A 100 -13.25 10.22 7.10
C PHE A 100 -14.62 10.86 6.78
N GLN A 101 -15.00 11.91 7.55
CA GLN A 101 -16.26 12.62 7.34
C GLN A 101 -16.27 13.46 6.03
N SER A 102 -15.12 13.82 5.49
CA SER A 102 -15.02 14.53 4.23
C SER A 102 -15.37 13.68 3.00
N GLY A 103 -15.54 12.37 3.17
CA GLY A 103 -15.73 11.39 2.10
C GLY A 103 -14.40 10.89 1.51
N VAL A 104 -13.27 11.49 1.86
CA VAL A 104 -11.95 11.00 1.47
C VAL A 104 -11.59 9.76 2.31
N HIS A 105 -10.92 8.81 1.70
CA HIS A 105 -10.53 7.59 2.42
C HIS A 105 -9.62 7.91 3.61
N ALA A 106 -9.95 7.37 4.77
CA ALA A 106 -9.28 7.68 6.04
C ALA A 106 -7.76 7.39 6.07
N THR A 107 -7.27 6.48 5.21
CA THR A 107 -5.85 6.17 5.03
C THR A 107 -5.02 7.38 4.61
N VAL A 108 -5.62 8.34 3.88
CA VAL A 108 -4.98 9.60 3.47
C VAL A 108 -4.52 10.41 4.68
N ALA A 109 -5.28 10.40 5.77
CA ALA A 109 -4.89 11.07 7.01
C ALA A 109 -3.60 10.48 7.60
N GLY A 110 -3.48 9.14 7.60
CA GLY A 110 -2.28 8.46 8.08
C GLY A 110 -1.03 8.85 7.28
N VAL A 111 -1.14 8.87 5.95
CA VAL A 111 -0.05 9.32 5.07
C VAL A 111 0.31 10.78 5.32
N ALA A 112 -0.68 11.67 5.40
CA ALA A 112 -0.44 13.09 5.64
C ALA A 112 0.27 13.32 6.99
N ILE A 113 -0.17 12.63 8.06
CA ILE A 113 0.48 12.69 9.38
C ILE A 113 1.91 12.15 9.29
N GLY A 114 2.13 11.01 8.62
CA GLY A 114 3.45 10.41 8.44
C GLY A 114 4.43 11.36 7.73
N LEU A 115 3.99 12.02 6.65
CA LEU A 115 4.79 12.99 5.90
C LEU A 115 5.06 14.28 6.70
N LEU A 116 4.16 14.67 7.60
CA LEU A 116 4.32 15.83 8.45
C LEU A 116 5.27 15.55 9.63
N LEU A 117 5.40 14.30 10.08
CA LEU A 117 6.24 13.95 11.21
C LEU A 117 7.70 14.38 10.99
N SER A 118 8.24 15.06 11.98
CA SER A 118 9.61 15.58 11.91
C SER A 118 10.63 14.45 11.90
N THR A 119 11.45 14.42 10.84
CA THR A 119 12.62 13.56 10.68
C THR A 119 13.91 14.17 11.25
N ARG A 120 13.89 15.45 11.65
CA ARG A 120 15.03 16.12 12.24
C ARG A 120 15.33 15.54 13.61
N SER A 121 16.50 14.94 13.76
CA SER A 121 17.00 14.36 15.00
C SER A 121 17.62 15.43 15.89
N ALA A 122 17.07 15.61 17.08
CA ALA A 122 17.90 15.97 18.24
C ALA A 122 18.37 14.64 18.85
N SER A 123 19.41 14.63 19.64
CA SER A 123 20.21 13.52 20.22
C SER A 123 19.47 12.25 20.74
N ARG A 124 18.17 12.10 20.57
CA ARG A 124 17.33 11.00 21.04
C ARG A 124 16.44 10.33 19.96
N GLY A 125 16.80 10.43 18.69
CA GLY A 125 15.97 9.96 17.58
C GLY A 125 14.88 10.95 17.17
N SER A 126 14.45 10.89 15.92
CA SER A 126 13.40 11.78 15.40
C SER A 126 12.01 11.40 15.96
N ARG A 127 11.03 12.29 15.82
CA ARG A 127 9.64 11.95 16.16
C ARG A 127 9.10 10.86 15.25
N ALA A 128 9.52 10.87 13.99
CA ALA A 128 9.17 9.83 13.03
C ALA A 128 9.72 8.46 13.47
N ASP A 129 10.97 8.37 13.93
CA ASP A 129 11.56 7.11 14.40
C ASP A 129 10.82 6.56 15.62
N ARG A 130 10.46 7.44 16.56
CA ARG A 130 9.70 7.02 17.76
C ARG A 130 8.30 6.55 17.42
N ALA A 131 7.61 7.25 16.51
CA ALA A 131 6.30 6.84 16.02
C ALA A 131 6.37 5.50 15.29
N LEU A 132 7.37 5.32 14.42
CA LEU A 132 7.61 4.07 13.70
C LEU A 132 7.83 2.91 14.68
N THR A 133 8.74 3.07 15.65
CA THR A 133 9.05 2.03 16.63
C THR A 133 7.84 1.66 17.50
N ALA A 134 6.98 2.62 17.81
CA ALA A 134 5.78 2.39 18.63
C ALA A 134 4.63 1.77 17.82
N LEU A 135 4.43 2.20 16.57
CA LEU A 135 3.27 1.81 15.75
C LEU A 135 3.53 0.54 14.93
N LEU A 136 4.78 0.29 14.52
CA LEU A 136 5.10 -0.87 13.69
C LEU A 136 4.67 -2.21 14.31
N PRO A 137 4.94 -2.51 15.60
CA PRO A 137 4.48 -3.77 16.21
C PRO A 137 2.95 -3.85 16.28
N ILE A 138 2.26 -2.75 16.57
CA ILE A 138 0.79 -2.72 16.60
C ILE A 138 0.23 -2.99 15.20
N SER A 139 0.79 -2.34 14.19
CA SER A 139 0.39 -2.57 12.81
C SER A 139 0.63 -4.01 12.38
N SER A 140 1.85 -4.54 12.59
CA SER A 140 2.25 -5.86 12.08
C SER A 140 1.63 -7.04 12.83
N TYR A 141 1.44 -6.92 14.16
CA TYR A 141 0.96 -8.04 14.98
C TYR A 141 -0.52 -7.97 15.32
N VAL A 142 -1.17 -6.81 15.15
CA VAL A 142 -2.59 -6.64 15.49
C VAL A 142 -3.39 -6.20 14.26
N ALA A 143 -3.08 -5.04 13.67
CA ALA A 143 -3.91 -4.47 12.61
C ALA A 143 -3.90 -5.31 11.35
N VAL A 144 -2.72 -5.71 10.85
CA VAL A 144 -2.60 -6.52 9.62
C VAL A 144 -3.25 -7.91 9.79
N PRO A 145 -2.99 -8.70 10.85
CA PRO A 145 -3.67 -9.99 11.03
C PRO A 145 -5.19 -9.88 11.15
N LEU A 146 -5.70 -8.87 11.87
CA LEU A 146 -7.15 -8.64 11.97
C LEU A 146 -7.74 -8.25 10.62
N PHE A 147 -7.07 -7.36 9.88
CA PHE A 147 -7.49 -6.96 8.54
C PHE A 147 -7.54 -8.18 7.61
N VAL A 148 -6.49 -9.00 7.60
CA VAL A 148 -6.43 -10.22 6.77
C VAL A 148 -7.55 -11.18 7.16
N LEU A 149 -7.79 -11.40 8.45
CA LEU A 149 -8.85 -12.29 8.92
C LEU A 149 -10.24 -11.85 8.45
N VAL A 150 -10.49 -10.54 8.44
CA VAL A 150 -11.79 -9.98 8.01
C VAL A 150 -11.91 -9.90 6.49
N SER A 151 -10.85 -9.48 5.80
CA SER A 151 -10.91 -9.15 4.36
C SER A 151 -10.54 -10.32 3.44
N ALA A 152 -9.76 -11.30 3.92
CA ALA A 152 -9.36 -12.47 3.13
C ALA A 152 -10.34 -13.65 3.22
N GLY A 153 -11.52 -13.44 3.79
CA GLY A 153 -12.58 -14.44 3.83
C GLY A 153 -13.04 -14.82 2.42
N VAL A 154 -12.43 -15.87 1.86
CA VAL A 154 -12.80 -16.39 0.54
C VAL A 154 -13.92 -17.39 0.73
N ASP A 155 -15.06 -17.14 0.11
CA ASP A 155 -16.10 -18.16 -0.03
C ASP A 155 -15.61 -19.22 -1.03
N LEU A 156 -15.31 -20.40 -0.54
CA LEU A 156 -14.81 -21.53 -1.35
C LEU A 156 -15.83 -21.97 -2.41
N ALA A 157 -17.12 -21.63 -2.25
CA ALA A 157 -18.13 -21.87 -3.26
C ALA A 157 -17.85 -21.10 -4.57
N VAL A 158 -17.10 -20.01 -4.52
CA VAL A 158 -16.68 -19.24 -5.71
C VAL A 158 -15.92 -20.11 -6.72
N PHE A 159 -15.09 -21.05 -6.25
CA PHE A 159 -14.35 -21.95 -7.13
C PHE A 159 -15.26 -22.98 -7.86
N GLY A 160 -16.46 -23.26 -7.32
CA GLY A 160 -17.44 -24.15 -7.94
C GLY A 160 -18.42 -23.46 -8.90
N THR A 161 -18.52 -22.12 -8.87
CA THR A 161 -19.53 -21.35 -9.64
C THR A 161 -19.07 -20.84 -11.00
N GLY A 162 -17.88 -21.25 -11.47
CA GLY A 162 -17.30 -20.73 -12.72
C GLY A 162 -16.77 -19.29 -12.61
N ALA A 163 -16.73 -18.72 -11.42
CA ALA A 163 -16.20 -17.36 -11.20
C ALA A 163 -14.71 -17.24 -11.53
N THR A 164 -13.96 -18.36 -11.46
CA THR A 164 -12.55 -18.45 -11.88
C THR A 164 -12.35 -18.23 -13.39
N THR A 165 -13.39 -18.45 -14.20
CA THR A 165 -13.38 -18.19 -15.64
C THR A 165 -13.82 -16.76 -15.98
N SER A 166 -14.19 -15.96 -14.97
CA SER A 166 -14.63 -14.59 -15.19
C SER A 166 -13.48 -13.69 -15.67
N PRO A 167 -13.76 -12.72 -16.57
CA PRO A 167 -12.76 -11.75 -17.01
C PRO A 167 -12.17 -10.93 -15.84
N VAL A 168 -12.91 -10.73 -14.76
CA VAL A 168 -12.45 -10.03 -13.55
C VAL A 168 -11.38 -10.84 -12.83
N PHE A 169 -11.62 -12.13 -12.61
CA PHE A 169 -10.64 -13.03 -11.99
C PHE A 169 -9.36 -13.09 -12.81
N ALA A 170 -9.47 -13.38 -14.10
CA ALA A 170 -8.33 -13.45 -15.01
C ALA A 170 -7.57 -12.11 -15.07
N GLY A 171 -8.28 -10.99 -15.14
CA GLY A 171 -7.67 -9.66 -15.20
C GLY A 171 -6.86 -9.32 -13.94
N ILE A 172 -7.35 -9.66 -12.75
CA ILE A 172 -6.65 -9.43 -11.48
C ILE A 172 -5.41 -10.33 -11.39
N VAL A 173 -5.55 -11.63 -11.66
CA VAL A 173 -4.42 -12.59 -11.57
C VAL A 173 -3.34 -12.24 -12.59
N ILE A 174 -3.69 -12.03 -13.86
CA ILE A 174 -2.72 -11.67 -14.89
C ILE A 174 -2.09 -10.30 -14.59
N GLY A 175 -2.90 -9.33 -14.11
CA GLY A 175 -2.42 -8.01 -13.75
C GLY A 175 -1.37 -8.04 -12.63
N LEU A 176 -1.60 -8.83 -11.58
CA LEU A 176 -0.66 -8.99 -10.46
C LEU A 176 0.56 -9.81 -10.85
N VAL A 177 0.36 -11.01 -11.41
CA VAL A 177 1.45 -11.99 -11.65
C VAL A 177 2.32 -11.61 -12.84
N VAL A 178 1.73 -11.04 -13.89
CA VAL A 178 2.44 -10.72 -15.14
C VAL A 178 2.56 -9.22 -15.36
N GLY A 179 1.45 -8.49 -15.24
CA GLY A 179 1.40 -7.06 -15.55
C GLY A 179 2.30 -6.23 -14.66
N LYS A 180 2.31 -6.52 -13.38
CA LYS A 180 3.11 -5.75 -12.40
C LYS A 180 4.62 -5.98 -12.54
N PRO A 181 5.15 -7.23 -12.59
CA PRO A 181 6.57 -7.45 -12.88
C PRO A 181 7.03 -6.80 -14.17
N LEU A 182 6.26 -6.96 -15.26
CA LEU A 182 6.57 -6.33 -16.54
C LEU A 182 6.56 -4.80 -16.45
N GLY A 183 5.58 -4.22 -15.75
CA GLY A 183 5.48 -2.78 -15.53
C GLY A 183 6.69 -2.21 -14.78
N ILE A 184 7.15 -2.91 -13.72
CA ILE A 184 8.33 -2.50 -12.95
C ILE A 184 9.60 -2.58 -13.82
N VAL A 185 9.81 -3.70 -14.52
CA VAL A 185 10.97 -3.86 -15.40
C VAL A 185 10.96 -2.79 -16.50
N PHE A 186 9.80 -2.54 -17.10
CA PHE A 186 9.64 -1.50 -18.11
C PHE A 186 9.90 -0.10 -17.55
N ALA A 187 9.39 0.23 -16.37
CA ALA A 187 9.62 1.52 -15.72
C ALA A 187 11.11 1.75 -15.42
N VAL A 188 11.81 0.73 -14.92
CA VAL A 188 13.27 0.80 -14.71
C VAL A 188 14.00 1.00 -16.04
N TRP A 189 13.62 0.28 -17.09
CA TRP A 189 14.20 0.46 -18.42
C TRP A 189 13.98 1.87 -18.97
N VAL A 190 12.77 2.43 -18.84
CA VAL A 190 12.47 3.82 -19.22
C VAL A 190 13.33 4.81 -18.45
N ALA A 191 13.44 4.62 -17.11
CA ALA A 191 14.26 5.48 -16.26
C ALA A 191 15.72 5.50 -16.71
N GLU A 192 16.30 4.34 -17.05
CA GLU A 192 17.67 4.23 -17.55
C GLU A 192 17.84 4.89 -18.92
N ARG A 193 16.86 4.67 -19.84
CA ARG A 193 16.97 5.09 -21.23
C ARG A 193 16.76 6.59 -21.43
N PHE A 194 15.84 7.20 -20.68
CA PHE A 194 15.39 8.57 -20.94
C PHE A 194 15.80 9.56 -19.85
N PHE A 195 15.99 9.12 -18.62
CA PHE A 195 16.31 10.01 -17.49
C PHE A 195 17.77 9.90 -17.04
N GLY A 196 18.61 9.16 -17.78
CA GLY A 196 20.04 9.00 -17.46
C GLY A 196 20.28 8.29 -16.12
N GLY A 197 19.28 7.54 -15.63
CA GLY A 197 19.39 6.75 -14.41
C GLY A 197 20.52 5.73 -14.54
N ARG A 198 21.54 5.85 -13.70
CA ARG A 198 22.57 4.81 -13.61
C ARG A 198 22.10 3.79 -12.59
N ARG A 199 21.98 2.56 -13.02
CA ARG A 199 21.69 1.44 -12.15
C ARG A 199 22.84 1.28 -11.15
N ASP A 200 22.50 1.21 -9.86
CA ASP A 200 23.48 0.78 -8.86
C ASP A 200 23.96 -0.65 -9.25
N ALA A 201 25.23 -0.93 -9.02
CA ALA A 201 25.82 -2.25 -9.27
C ALA A 201 25.08 -3.37 -8.53
N ALA A 202 24.36 -3.03 -7.44
CA ALA A 202 23.47 -3.91 -6.70
C ALA A 202 22.20 -4.33 -7.45
N LEU A 203 21.77 -3.55 -8.45
CA LEU A 203 20.55 -3.76 -9.21
C LEU A 203 20.84 -4.40 -10.56
N SER A 204 21.31 -5.64 -10.57
CA SER A 204 21.43 -6.41 -11.81
C SER A 204 20.05 -6.57 -12.50
N ARG A 205 20.04 -6.91 -13.79
CA ARG A 205 18.76 -7.18 -14.50
C ARG A 205 17.96 -8.27 -13.81
N GLY A 206 18.62 -9.34 -13.36
CA GLY A 206 17.98 -10.42 -12.61
C GLY A 206 17.39 -9.93 -11.28
N ALA A 207 18.07 -9.00 -10.59
CA ALA A 207 17.56 -8.41 -9.35
C ALA A 207 16.30 -7.57 -9.57
N VAL A 208 16.20 -6.85 -10.70
CA VAL A 208 14.99 -6.10 -11.06
C VAL A 208 13.82 -7.03 -11.36
N TRP A 209 14.06 -8.13 -12.07
CA TRP A 209 13.05 -9.18 -12.30
C TRP A 209 12.58 -9.82 -11.00
N LEU A 210 13.51 -10.17 -10.11
CA LEU A 210 13.21 -10.72 -8.78
C LEU A 210 12.32 -9.76 -7.98
N ILE A 211 12.67 -8.46 -7.94
CA ILE A 211 11.82 -7.46 -7.26
C ILE A 211 10.46 -7.34 -7.93
N GLY A 212 10.41 -7.36 -9.26
CA GLY A 212 9.15 -7.36 -10.00
C GLY A 212 8.25 -8.52 -9.59
N ALA A 213 8.81 -9.74 -9.55
CA ALA A 213 8.09 -10.94 -9.12
C ALA A 213 7.63 -10.85 -7.66
N ILE A 214 8.50 -10.47 -6.73
CA ILE A 214 8.15 -10.29 -5.32
C ILE A 214 7.06 -9.22 -5.14
N SER A 215 7.10 -8.14 -5.92
CA SER A 215 6.11 -7.07 -5.87
C SER A 215 4.74 -7.47 -6.41
N SER A 216 4.62 -8.63 -7.09
CA SER A 216 3.33 -9.19 -7.51
C SER A 216 2.44 -9.59 -6.33
N ILE A 217 3.02 -9.75 -5.14
CA ILE A 217 2.30 -10.03 -3.90
C ILE A 217 1.64 -8.74 -3.41
N GLY A 218 0.45 -8.45 -3.91
CA GLY A 218 -0.33 -7.26 -3.57
C GLY A 218 -1.47 -7.56 -2.59
N PHE A 219 -1.22 -8.30 -1.51
CA PHE A 219 -2.25 -8.91 -0.69
C PHE A 219 -3.17 -7.90 0.02
N THR A 220 -2.66 -7.17 1.03
CA THR A 220 -3.50 -6.34 1.91
C THR A 220 -4.14 -5.15 1.20
N VAL A 221 -3.36 -4.38 0.44
CA VAL A 221 -3.86 -3.19 -0.25
C VAL A 221 -4.71 -3.58 -1.47
N ALA A 222 -4.38 -4.69 -2.16
CA ALA A 222 -5.21 -5.20 -3.25
C ALA A 222 -6.59 -5.66 -2.75
N LEU A 223 -6.68 -6.29 -1.56
CA LEU A 223 -7.96 -6.63 -0.93
C LEU A 223 -8.76 -5.38 -0.58
N LEU A 224 -8.12 -4.34 -0.04
CA LEU A 224 -8.77 -3.07 0.26
C LEU A 224 -9.34 -2.42 -1.01
N ILE A 225 -8.54 -2.36 -2.09
CA ILE A 225 -9.01 -1.79 -3.37
C ILE A 225 -10.13 -2.65 -3.95
N ASN A 226 -10.05 -3.98 -3.83
CA ASN A 226 -11.11 -4.88 -4.26
C ASN A 226 -12.43 -4.60 -3.54
N ASP A 227 -12.39 -4.46 -2.22
CA ASP A 227 -13.56 -4.13 -1.41
C ASP A 227 -14.19 -2.79 -1.85
N LEU A 228 -13.37 -1.76 -2.04
CA LEU A 228 -13.83 -0.45 -2.50
C LEU A 228 -14.35 -0.44 -3.94
N ALA A 229 -13.75 -1.24 -4.81
CA ALA A 229 -14.08 -1.25 -6.23
C ALA A 229 -15.24 -2.17 -6.58
N LEU A 230 -15.32 -3.32 -5.92
CA LEU A 230 -16.18 -4.46 -6.28
C LEU A 230 -16.99 -5.00 -5.10
N GLY A 231 -16.75 -4.57 -3.84
CA GLY A 231 -17.36 -5.12 -2.64
C GLY A 231 -18.90 -5.17 -2.71
N ASP A 232 -19.52 -4.10 -3.20
CA ASP A 232 -20.99 -3.99 -3.38
C ASP A 232 -21.51 -4.70 -4.66
N THR A 233 -20.64 -5.43 -5.36
CA THR A 233 -21.01 -6.12 -6.61
C THR A 233 -20.94 -7.64 -6.44
N SER A 234 -21.60 -8.37 -7.36
CA SER A 234 -21.48 -9.84 -7.46
C SER A 234 -20.05 -10.35 -7.70
N PHE A 235 -19.11 -9.45 -8.03
CA PHE A 235 -17.70 -9.77 -8.29
C PHE A 235 -16.78 -9.55 -7.08
N GLY A 236 -17.27 -9.03 -5.95
CA GLY A 236 -16.45 -8.79 -4.75
C GLY A 236 -15.72 -10.05 -4.28
N HIS A 237 -16.44 -11.15 -4.05
CA HIS A 237 -15.87 -12.44 -3.65
C HIS A 237 -14.93 -13.03 -4.73
N THR A 238 -15.27 -12.83 -6.02
CA THR A 238 -14.40 -13.25 -7.13
C THR A 238 -13.08 -12.50 -7.12
N GLY A 239 -13.12 -11.19 -6.86
CA GLY A 239 -11.92 -10.36 -6.75
C GLY A 239 -11.05 -10.77 -5.55
N THR A 240 -11.66 -11.02 -4.39
CA THR A 240 -10.96 -11.53 -3.20
C THR A 240 -10.24 -12.86 -3.50
N ALA A 241 -10.94 -13.81 -4.12
CA ALA A 241 -10.36 -15.10 -4.53
C ALA A 241 -9.19 -14.91 -5.51
N ALA A 242 -9.33 -14.00 -6.49
CA ALA A 242 -8.28 -13.71 -7.47
C ALA A 242 -7.03 -13.12 -6.82
N VAL A 243 -7.18 -12.19 -5.86
CA VAL A 243 -6.06 -11.60 -5.12
C VAL A 243 -5.34 -12.65 -4.29
N VAL A 244 -6.07 -13.52 -3.58
CA VAL A 244 -5.47 -14.60 -2.78
C VAL A 244 -4.70 -15.58 -3.67
N VAL A 245 -5.30 -16.00 -4.78
CA VAL A 245 -4.64 -16.92 -5.75
C VAL A 245 -3.39 -16.26 -6.33
N ALA A 246 -3.46 -15.00 -6.73
CA ALA A 246 -2.30 -14.28 -7.26
C ALA A 246 -1.17 -14.16 -6.22
N ALA A 247 -1.51 -13.91 -4.94
CA ALA A 247 -0.52 -13.85 -3.86
C ALA A 247 0.18 -15.19 -3.64
N VAL A 248 -0.56 -16.31 -3.69
CA VAL A 248 0.00 -17.68 -3.60
C VAL A 248 0.92 -17.97 -4.78
N ILE A 249 0.49 -17.67 -6.01
CA ILE A 249 1.32 -17.84 -7.21
C ILE A 249 2.60 -16.99 -7.09
N GLY A 250 2.47 -15.71 -6.78
CA GLY A 250 3.62 -14.81 -6.62
C GLY A 250 4.61 -15.26 -5.53
N ALA A 251 4.15 -15.98 -4.51
CA ALA A 251 5.01 -16.55 -3.48
C ALA A 251 5.69 -17.87 -3.90
N THR A 252 5.16 -18.58 -4.90
CA THR A 252 5.68 -19.90 -5.35
C THR A 252 6.58 -19.82 -6.59
N GLU A 253 6.51 -18.74 -7.37
CA GLU A 253 7.33 -18.55 -8.58
C GLU A 253 8.78 -18.09 -8.30
N GLN A 254 9.22 -18.10 -7.05
CA GLN A 254 10.50 -17.58 -6.57
C GLN A 254 11.39 -18.67 -6.02
#